data_17c43817eaa6628c10d1b98ef1d1035c
#
_entry.id   17c43817eaa6628c10d1b98ef1d1035c
#
_cell.length_a   1.000
_cell.length_b   1.000
_cell.length_c   1.000
_cell.angle_alpha   90.00
_cell.angle_beta   90.00
_cell.angle_gamma   90.00
#
_symmetry.space_group_name_H-M   'P 1'
#
loop_
_entity.id
_entity.type
_entity.pdbx_description
1 polymer ?
#
loop_
_entity_poly.entity_id
_entity_poly.type
_entity_poly.pdbx_seq_one_letter_code
_entity_poly.pdbx_strand_id
1 'polypeptide(L)'
;MPAYIVALMRLKTSIWVAAYLRRCQTEGVFGAVRRRGAEEAGAVFIKVATMDGSAMLYVPAPQTVYEDTRPIERLFMPLSKEPQPEPSVEERLIKEIRFDPDAWIVETEDKAGRHFLDLAK
;
A
#
# COMPACT_ATOMS: atom_id res chain seq x y z
N MET A 1 -18.65 19.97 -7.35
CA MET A 1 -19.20 18.67 -6.98
C MET A 1 -19.50 18.66 -5.49
N PRO A 2 -20.68 18.21 -5.09
CA PRO A 2 -21.01 18.12 -3.67
C PRO A 2 -20.09 17.16 -2.91
N ALA A 3 -19.83 17.48 -1.65
CA ALA A 3 -18.92 16.66 -0.82
C ALA A 3 -19.36 15.21 -0.69
N TYR A 4 -20.67 14.96 -0.61
CA TYR A 4 -21.17 13.59 -0.49
C TYR A 4 -20.87 12.76 -1.74
N ILE A 5 -20.84 13.38 -2.91
CA ILE A 5 -20.51 12.68 -4.14
C ILE A 5 -19.03 12.33 -4.15
N VAL A 6 -18.18 13.24 -3.66
CA VAL A 6 -16.75 12.95 -3.54
C VAL A 6 -16.52 11.74 -2.63
N ALA A 7 -17.23 11.69 -1.50
CA ALA A 7 -17.12 10.55 -0.59
C ALA A 7 -17.61 9.25 -1.25
N LEU A 8 -18.69 9.32 -2.03
CA LEU A 8 -19.22 8.15 -2.73
C LEU A 8 -18.31 7.68 -3.85
N MET A 9 -17.46 8.58 -4.36
CA MET A 9 -16.52 8.26 -5.42
C MET A 9 -15.20 7.70 -4.89
N ARG A 10 -15.08 7.55 -3.57
CA ARG A 10 -13.90 6.93 -2.98
C ARG A 10 -13.73 5.53 -3.55
N LEU A 11 -12.55 5.26 -4.08
CA LEU A 11 -12.29 4.00 -4.75
C LEU A 11 -12.38 2.82 -3.77
N LYS A 12 -13.02 1.74 -4.24
CA LYS A 12 -12.92 0.46 -3.56
C LYS A 12 -11.47 0.04 -3.53
N THR A 13 -11.07 -0.68 -2.50
CA THR A 13 -9.69 -1.14 -2.36
C THR A 13 -9.27 -1.97 -3.57
N SER A 14 -10.14 -2.86 -4.06
CA SER A 14 -9.80 -3.68 -5.23
C SER A 14 -9.48 -2.82 -6.46
N ILE A 15 -10.21 -1.73 -6.65
CA ILE A 15 -9.98 -0.83 -7.78
C ILE A 15 -8.67 -0.07 -7.59
N TRP A 16 -8.43 0.40 -6.36
CA TRP A 16 -7.19 1.11 -6.06
C TRP A 16 -5.96 0.22 -6.32
N VAL A 17 -6.03 -1.05 -5.86
CA VAL A 17 -4.93 -2.01 -6.04
C VAL A 17 -4.68 -2.26 -7.52
N ALA A 18 -5.76 -2.46 -8.30
CA ALA A 18 -5.61 -2.67 -9.73
C ALA A 18 -4.96 -1.48 -10.43
N ALA A 19 -5.36 -0.27 -10.06
CA ALA A 19 -4.78 0.95 -10.63
C ALA A 19 -3.31 1.11 -10.23
N TYR A 20 -2.99 0.80 -8.98
CA TYR A 20 -1.61 0.84 -8.50
C TYR A 20 -0.71 -0.12 -9.28
N LEU A 21 -1.16 -1.36 -9.47
CA LEU A 21 -0.38 -2.35 -10.21
C LEU A 21 -0.22 -1.95 -11.68
N ARG A 22 -1.24 -1.32 -12.25
CA ARG A 22 -1.13 -0.80 -13.61
C ARG A 22 -0.08 0.30 -13.68
N ARG A 23 -0.03 1.17 -12.68
CA ARG A 23 0.98 2.21 -12.62
C ARG A 23 2.39 1.59 -12.57
N CYS A 24 2.58 0.58 -11.73
CA CYS A 24 3.86 -0.12 -11.64
C CYS A 24 4.25 -0.70 -13.00
N GLN A 25 3.31 -1.37 -13.66
CA GLN A 25 3.56 -1.96 -14.97
C GLN A 25 3.97 -0.92 -16.00
N THR A 26 3.29 0.23 -16.00
CA THR A 26 3.63 1.33 -16.91
C THR A 26 5.04 1.83 -16.66
N GLU A 27 5.51 1.79 -15.42
CA GLU A 27 6.86 2.23 -15.07
C GLU A 27 7.89 1.11 -15.19
N GLY A 28 7.49 -0.05 -15.70
CA GLY A 28 8.40 -1.18 -15.87
C GLY A 28 8.72 -1.93 -14.60
N VAL A 29 7.88 -1.80 -13.58
CA VAL A 29 8.09 -2.45 -12.29
C VAL A 29 7.13 -3.62 -12.14
N PHE A 30 7.66 -4.80 -11.81
CA PHE A 30 6.82 -5.97 -11.54
C PHE A 30 6.07 -5.77 -10.23
N GLY A 31 4.79 -6.13 -10.23
CA GLY A 31 3.99 -6.10 -9.02
C GLY A 31 2.89 -7.14 -9.08
N ALA A 32 2.48 -7.63 -7.92
CA ALA A 32 1.42 -8.62 -7.83
C ALA A 32 0.72 -8.55 -6.48
N VAL A 33 -0.54 -8.99 -6.47
CA VAL A 33 -1.28 -9.18 -5.24
C VAL A 33 -0.80 -10.49 -4.61
N ARG A 34 -0.26 -10.39 -3.41
CA ARG A 34 0.13 -11.58 -2.66
C ARG A 34 -1.01 -12.10 -1.79
N ARG A 35 -1.83 -11.20 -1.29
CA ARG A 35 -2.98 -11.56 -0.48
C ARG A 35 -4.13 -10.62 -0.78
N ARG A 36 -5.24 -11.18 -1.19
CA ARG A 36 -6.45 -10.41 -1.43
C ARG A 36 -7.19 -10.22 -0.11
N GLY A 37 -7.58 -8.98 0.17
CA GLY A 37 -8.34 -8.63 1.36
C GLY A 37 -9.77 -8.25 1.03
N ALA A 38 -10.40 -7.45 1.91
CA ALA A 38 -11.76 -7.00 1.71
C ALA A 38 -11.85 -6.10 0.47
N GLU A 39 -12.82 -6.37 -0.37
CA GLU A 39 -12.92 -5.71 -1.67
C GLU A 39 -13.13 -4.21 -1.57
N GLU A 40 -13.97 -3.77 -0.66
CA GLU A 40 -14.37 -2.36 -0.62
C GLU A 40 -13.50 -1.48 0.27
N ALA A 41 -13.12 -1.96 1.44
CA ALA A 41 -12.52 -1.10 2.45
C ALA A 41 -11.32 -1.71 3.18
N GLY A 42 -10.69 -2.72 2.61
CA GLY A 42 -9.53 -3.34 3.24
C GLY A 42 -8.31 -2.42 3.25
N ALA A 43 -7.52 -2.48 4.32
CA ALA A 43 -6.22 -1.82 4.35
C ALA A 43 -5.28 -2.48 3.35
N VAL A 44 -4.29 -1.72 2.87
CA VAL A 44 -3.33 -2.24 1.90
C VAL A 44 -1.92 -2.05 2.46
N PHE A 45 -1.16 -3.13 2.48
CA PHE A 45 0.25 -3.11 2.81
C PHE A 45 1.04 -3.34 1.53
N ILE A 46 2.04 -2.49 1.30
CA ILE A 46 2.86 -2.55 0.08
C ILE A 46 4.29 -2.93 0.47
N LYS A 47 4.75 -4.07 -0.03
CA LYS A 47 6.13 -4.49 0.15
C LYS A 47 6.88 -4.20 -1.14
N VAL A 48 7.94 -3.40 -1.06
CA VAL A 48 8.80 -3.12 -2.20
C VAL A 48 10.12 -3.84 -1.99
N ALA A 49 10.31 -4.95 -2.70
CA ALA A 49 11.54 -5.73 -2.63
C ALA A 49 12.61 -5.02 -3.45
N THR A 50 13.77 -4.80 -2.84
CA THR A 50 14.88 -4.10 -3.51
C THR A 50 15.84 -5.04 -4.23
N MET A 51 15.48 -6.33 -4.31
CA MET A 51 16.19 -7.33 -5.11
C MET A 51 17.59 -7.69 -4.58
N ASP A 52 17.85 -7.33 -3.33
CA ASP A 52 19.12 -7.60 -2.66
C ASP A 52 18.93 -8.35 -1.33
N GLY A 53 17.76 -8.97 -1.16
CA GLY A 53 17.41 -9.65 0.08
C GLY A 53 16.73 -8.75 1.09
N SER A 54 16.47 -7.50 0.71
CA SER A 54 15.83 -6.51 1.58
C SER A 54 14.53 -6.01 0.96
N ALA A 55 13.72 -5.33 1.75
CA ALA A 55 12.48 -4.71 1.29
C ALA A 55 12.08 -3.56 2.19
N MET A 56 11.34 -2.62 1.61
CA MET A 56 10.63 -1.60 2.36
C MET A 56 9.20 -2.07 2.54
N LEU A 57 8.62 -1.76 3.69
CA LEU A 57 7.20 -2.01 3.92
C LEU A 57 6.50 -0.69 4.15
N TYR A 58 5.49 -0.43 3.33
CA TYR A 58 4.65 0.75 3.45
C TYR A 58 3.29 0.33 3.99
N VAL A 59 2.84 1.04 5.02
CA VAL A 59 1.58 0.75 5.70
C VAL A 59 0.65 1.94 5.56
N PRO A 60 -0.66 1.75 5.74
CA PRO A 60 -1.58 2.90 5.73
C PRO A 60 -1.17 3.90 6.81
N ALA A 61 -1.15 5.18 6.45
CA ALA A 61 -0.87 6.22 7.42
C ALA A 61 -2.02 6.30 8.44
N PRO A 62 -1.71 6.66 9.70
CA PRO A 62 -2.77 6.83 10.71
C PRO A 62 -3.80 7.85 10.27
N GLN A 63 -5.07 7.63 10.65
CA GLN A 63 -6.16 8.53 10.29
C GLN A 63 -5.90 9.98 10.71
N THR A 64 -5.15 10.16 11.78
CA THR A 64 -4.85 11.50 12.29
C THR A 64 -4.04 12.37 11.34
N VAL A 65 -3.38 11.76 10.34
CA VAL A 65 -2.59 12.54 9.36
C VAL A 65 -3.38 12.86 8.10
N TYR A 66 -4.62 12.36 7.97
CA TYR A 66 -5.46 12.65 6.83
C TYR A 66 -6.06 14.05 6.95
N GLU A 67 -6.01 14.78 5.85
CA GLU A 67 -6.61 16.11 5.76
C GLU A 67 -8.06 15.97 5.33
N ASP A 68 -8.93 16.87 5.83
CA ASP A 68 -10.32 16.91 5.40
C ASP A 68 -10.47 17.15 3.91
N THR A 69 -9.49 17.81 3.32
CA THR A 69 -9.51 18.15 1.90
C THR A 69 -9.13 17.00 0.99
N ARG A 70 -8.69 15.86 1.56
CA ARG A 70 -8.21 14.71 0.79
C ARG A 70 -8.88 13.41 1.19
N PRO A 71 -10.21 13.36 1.30
CA PRO A 71 -10.88 12.17 1.80
C PRO A 71 -10.78 10.96 0.88
N ILE A 72 -10.44 11.16 -0.39
CA ILE A 72 -10.36 10.07 -1.37
C ILE A 72 -8.95 9.53 -1.57
N GLU A 73 -7.94 10.17 -0.98
CA GLU A 73 -6.56 9.74 -1.15
C GLU A 73 -6.17 8.72 -0.10
N ARG A 74 -5.40 7.72 -0.53
CA ARG A 74 -4.78 6.78 0.39
C ARG A 74 -3.37 7.25 0.66
N LEU A 75 -3.07 7.51 1.91
CA LEU A 75 -1.73 7.93 2.32
C LEU A 75 -1.03 6.77 3.01
N PHE A 76 0.24 6.65 2.75
CA PHE A 76 1.07 5.58 3.29
C PHE A 76 2.24 6.16 4.08
N MET A 77 2.85 5.31 4.87
CA MET A 77 4.09 5.67 5.54
C MET A 77 5.02 4.46 5.55
N PRO A 78 6.34 4.69 5.40
CA PRO A 78 7.29 3.60 5.53
C PRO A 78 7.44 3.22 7.00
N LEU A 79 7.62 1.93 7.28
CA LEU A 79 7.85 1.47 8.65
C LEU A 79 9.27 1.70 9.13
N SER A 80 10.20 1.91 8.21
CA SER A 80 11.60 2.15 8.54
C SER A 80 12.19 3.14 7.55
N LYS A 81 13.30 3.76 7.93
CA LYS A 81 14.01 4.68 7.04
C LYS A 81 14.65 3.95 5.87
N GLU A 82 15.13 2.75 6.12
CA GLU A 82 15.89 1.98 5.14
C GLU A 82 15.28 0.61 4.96
N PRO A 83 15.56 -0.06 3.83
CA PRO A 83 15.09 -1.43 3.63
C PRO A 83 15.56 -2.34 4.76
N GLN A 84 14.72 -3.30 5.10
CA GLN A 84 14.98 -4.29 6.13
C GLN A 84 15.11 -5.67 5.48
N PRO A 85 15.75 -6.63 6.14
CA PRO A 85 15.82 -7.99 5.60
C PRO A 85 14.42 -8.50 5.30
N GLU A 86 14.24 -9.17 4.16
CA GLU A 86 12.92 -9.67 3.77
C GLU A 86 12.26 -10.55 4.85
N PRO A 87 12.99 -11.45 5.54
CA PRO A 87 12.35 -12.24 6.60
C PRO A 87 11.71 -11.37 7.69
N SER A 88 12.34 -10.24 8.04
CA SER A 88 11.77 -9.34 9.04
C SER A 88 10.48 -8.70 8.54
N VAL A 89 10.46 -8.32 7.28
CA VAL A 89 9.27 -7.73 6.66
C VAL A 89 8.15 -8.76 6.60
N GLU A 90 8.46 -10.01 6.27
CA GLU A 90 7.47 -11.09 6.23
C GLU A 90 6.88 -11.37 7.61
N GLU A 91 7.71 -11.38 8.65
CA GLU A 91 7.21 -11.54 10.01
C GLU A 91 6.24 -10.43 10.39
N ARG A 92 6.56 -9.20 10.01
CA ARG A 92 5.67 -8.07 10.29
C ARG A 92 4.37 -8.22 9.53
N LEU A 93 4.39 -8.64 8.28
CA LEU A 93 3.18 -8.87 7.49
C LEU A 93 2.29 -9.94 8.13
N ILE A 94 2.88 -11.01 8.62
CA ILE A 94 2.11 -12.05 9.31
C ILE A 94 1.37 -11.47 10.51
N LYS A 95 2.04 -10.64 11.30
CA LYS A 95 1.42 -9.99 12.46
C LYS A 95 0.28 -9.06 12.04
N GLU A 96 0.50 -8.30 10.99
CA GLU A 96 -0.52 -7.37 10.51
C GLU A 96 -1.77 -8.11 10.04
N ILE A 97 -1.61 -9.23 9.34
CA ILE A 97 -2.74 -10.02 8.86
C ILE A 97 -3.49 -10.69 10.02
N ARG A 98 -2.78 -11.12 11.06
CA ARG A 98 -3.45 -11.66 12.26
C ARG A 98 -4.32 -10.60 12.91
N PHE A 99 -3.83 -9.38 12.95
CA PHE A 99 -4.56 -8.27 13.55
C PHE A 99 -5.71 -7.81 12.65
N ASP A 100 -5.51 -7.81 11.34
CA ASP A 100 -6.50 -7.34 10.37
C ASP A 100 -6.60 -8.33 9.20
N PRO A 101 -7.48 -9.34 9.33
CA PRO A 101 -7.61 -10.36 8.27
C PRO A 101 -8.18 -9.82 6.96
N ASP A 102 -8.73 -8.61 6.96
CA ASP A 102 -9.29 -7.99 5.76
C ASP A 102 -8.24 -7.23 4.94
N ALA A 103 -7.00 -7.20 5.41
CA ALA A 103 -5.95 -6.44 4.75
C ALA A 103 -5.42 -7.15 3.50
N TRP A 104 -4.99 -6.34 2.55
CA TRP A 104 -4.34 -6.79 1.33
C TRP A 104 -2.84 -6.71 1.49
N ILE A 105 -2.13 -7.59 0.80
CA ILE A 105 -0.67 -7.51 0.66
C ILE A 105 -0.37 -7.45 -0.83
N VAL A 106 0.32 -6.39 -1.23
CA VAL A 106 0.80 -6.21 -2.60
C VAL A 106 2.31 -6.14 -2.55
N GLU A 107 2.97 -6.85 -3.44
CA GLU A 107 4.42 -6.84 -3.50
C GLU A 107 4.89 -6.33 -4.86
N THR A 108 5.89 -5.45 -4.86
CA THR A 108 6.55 -4.98 -6.06
C THR A 108 8.04 -5.25 -5.94
N GLU A 109 8.72 -5.26 -7.08
CA GLU A 109 10.16 -5.51 -7.15
C GLU A 109 10.82 -4.38 -7.91
N ASP A 110 11.68 -3.63 -7.24
CA ASP A 110 12.39 -2.53 -7.88
C ASP A 110 13.72 -2.26 -7.17
N LYS A 111 14.82 -2.41 -7.87
CA LYS A 111 16.16 -2.20 -7.29
C LYS A 111 16.33 -0.80 -6.72
N ALA A 112 15.71 0.19 -7.33
CA ALA A 112 15.79 1.57 -6.88
C ALA A 112 14.82 1.88 -5.74
N GLY A 113 13.92 0.94 -5.39
CA GLY A 113 12.98 1.12 -4.30
C GLY A 113 11.84 2.07 -4.61
N ARG A 114 11.50 2.28 -5.89
CA ARG A 114 10.40 3.16 -6.26
C ARG A 114 9.08 2.57 -5.79
N HIS A 115 8.26 3.35 -5.15
CA HIS A 115 7.01 2.85 -4.56
C HIS A 115 5.75 3.38 -5.24
N PHE A 116 5.81 4.53 -5.89
CA PHE A 116 4.66 5.18 -6.56
C PHE A 116 3.47 5.44 -5.64
N LEU A 117 3.74 5.67 -4.36
CA LEU A 117 2.70 5.91 -3.34
C LEU A 117 2.69 7.37 -2.92
N ASP A 118 1.52 7.82 -2.43
CA ASP A 118 1.41 9.11 -1.79
C ASP A 118 1.74 8.92 -0.32
N LEU A 119 2.80 9.55 0.14
CA LEU A 119 3.25 9.39 1.52
C LEU A 119 2.72 10.52 2.39
N ALA A 120 2.37 10.16 3.63
CA ALA A 120 2.00 11.15 4.64
C ALA A 120 3.24 11.97 5.02
N LYS A 121 3.04 13.25 5.25
CA LYS A 121 4.14 14.13 5.64
C LYS A 121 4.46 14.04 7.12
#